data_68145fd09c38d2306a638f117bea61dd
#
_entry.id   68145fd09c38d2306a638f117bea61dd
#
_cell.length_a   1.000
_cell.length_b   1.000
_cell.length_c   1.000
_cell.angle_alpha   90.00
_cell.angle_beta   90.00
_cell.angle_gamma   90.00
#
_symmetry.space_group_name_H-M   'P 1'
#
loop_
_entity.id
_entity.type
_entity.pdbx_description
1 polymer ?
#
loop_
_entity_poly.entity_id
_entity_poly.type
_entity_poly.pdbx_seq_one_letter_code
_entity_poly.pdbx_strand_id
1 'polypeptide(L)'
;LAPLPGEAAGLATADPTEATRGASLVLLTVPDDELPSLVTALAADGAFAADQVVVHTAGVDGPGLLAPAAAVGARTAACHPVQIFNDDLEATLGRMPGTVWGVTGDPVGKEVVTALGGRPMDVPESGRVRYHAALVLAANGCAALSATATDQLRAGGVIDPAALLSGLIHASVDSALSTGQAGLSGPWVRGDGRTVAMHTEALARKQKVINVYVALARLVADRAAAAGRLDPEARARVEAGLHGHVEGEESSERLELLRRLGRRARGREQR
;
A
#
# COMPACT_ATOMS: atom_id res chain seq x y z
N LEU A 1 3.64 21.68 17.01
CA LEU A 1 4.92 21.19 16.48
C LEU A 1 5.88 21.01 17.65
N ALA A 2 6.37 19.79 17.88
CA ALA A 2 7.43 19.57 18.85
C ALA A 2 8.72 20.27 18.36
N PRO A 3 9.52 20.88 19.25
CA PRO A 3 10.75 21.53 18.85
C PRO A 3 11.71 20.49 18.23
N LEU A 4 12.32 20.88 17.11
CA LEU A 4 13.38 20.07 16.48
C LEU A 4 14.57 19.99 17.43
N PRO A 5 15.21 18.81 17.58
CA PRO A 5 16.43 18.70 18.39
C PRO A 5 17.60 19.40 17.69
N GLY A 6 18.31 20.26 18.40
CA GLY A 6 19.55 20.91 17.97
C GLY A 6 19.40 22.38 17.55
N GLU A 7 20.44 22.94 16.96
CA GLU A 7 20.56 24.37 16.60
C GLU A 7 19.52 24.87 15.57
N ALA A 8 18.86 23.98 14.86
CA ALA A 8 17.82 24.30 13.89
C ALA A 8 16.52 24.86 14.53
N ALA A 9 16.33 24.70 15.83
CA ALA A 9 15.12 25.19 16.54
C ALA A 9 14.96 26.72 16.52
N GLY A 10 16.01 27.47 16.24
CA GLY A 10 15.97 28.94 16.17
C GLY A 10 15.47 29.51 14.84
N LEU A 11 15.22 28.68 13.82
CA LEU A 11 14.85 29.10 12.46
C LEU A 11 13.42 28.69 12.08
N ALA A 12 12.62 28.21 13.03
CA ALA A 12 11.25 27.79 12.73
C ALA A 12 10.36 29.01 12.46
N THR A 13 9.70 29.00 11.30
CA THR A 13 8.67 29.97 10.90
C THR A 13 7.38 29.25 10.54
N ALA A 14 6.24 29.92 10.74
CA ALA A 14 4.93 29.44 10.28
C ALA A 14 4.63 29.83 8.82
N ASP A 15 5.47 30.69 8.24
CA ASP A 15 5.31 31.15 6.85
C ASP A 15 6.18 30.27 5.91
N PRO A 16 5.56 29.44 5.07
CA PRO A 16 6.29 28.58 4.13
C PRO A 16 7.07 29.38 3.07
N THR A 17 6.63 30.59 2.74
CA THR A 17 7.32 31.49 1.82
C THR A 17 8.63 32.00 2.43
N GLU A 18 8.60 32.41 3.69
CA GLU A 18 9.79 32.80 4.45
C GLU A 18 10.77 31.63 4.58
N ALA A 19 10.27 30.41 4.89
CA ALA A 19 11.10 29.22 5.00
C ALA A 19 11.79 28.83 3.68
N THR A 20 11.17 29.14 2.53
CA THR A 20 11.66 28.77 1.21
C THR A 20 12.68 29.76 0.65
N ARG A 21 12.49 31.08 0.92
CA ARG A 21 13.37 32.13 0.40
C ARG A 21 14.80 31.99 0.88
N GLY A 22 15.72 32.02 -0.08
CA GLY A 22 17.16 31.96 0.21
C GLY A 22 17.68 30.60 0.65
N ALA A 23 16.85 29.58 0.79
CA ALA A 23 17.28 28.21 1.03
C ALA A 23 17.92 27.63 -0.22
N SER A 24 19.08 26.99 -0.09
CA SER A 24 19.72 26.27 -1.21
C SER A 24 19.03 24.93 -1.51
N LEU A 25 18.40 24.34 -0.50
CA LEU A 25 17.61 23.10 -0.58
C LEU A 25 16.27 23.30 0.11
N VAL A 26 15.19 22.98 -0.60
CA VAL A 26 13.82 22.97 -0.08
C VAL A 26 13.29 21.53 -0.13
N LEU A 27 12.90 20.99 1.02
CA LEU A 27 12.24 19.69 1.14
C LEU A 27 10.76 19.92 1.45
N LEU A 28 9.87 19.56 0.51
CA LEU A 28 8.43 19.65 0.67
C LEU A 28 7.92 18.29 1.18
N THR A 29 7.60 18.24 2.47
CA THR A 29 7.20 17.00 3.18
C THR A 29 5.79 17.10 3.76
N VAL A 30 4.94 17.92 3.16
CA VAL A 30 3.52 18.04 3.50
C VAL A 30 2.71 16.85 2.98
N PRO A 31 1.46 16.64 3.45
CA PRO A 31 0.56 15.64 2.86
C PRO A 31 0.43 15.80 1.34
N ASP A 32 0.32 14.67 0.64
CA ASP A 32 0.35 14.65 -0.84
C ASP A 32 -0.76 15.52 -1.46
N ASP A 33 -1.93 15.58 -0.84
CA ASP A 33 -3.08 16.37 -1.29
C ASP A 33 -2.90 17.89 -1.09
N GLU A 34 -2.04 18.31 -0.16
CA GLU A 34 -1.72 19.72 0.07
C GLU A 34 -0.57 20.22 -0.83
N LEU A 35 0.24 19.33 -1.35
CA LEU A 35 1.45 19.68 -2.07
C LEU A 35 1.22 20.55 -3.32
N PRO A 36 0.21 20.29 -4.19
CA PRO A 36 -0.05 21.12 -5.36
C PRO A 36 -0.41 22.58 -5.01
N SER A 37 -1.23 22.76 -3.97
CA SER A 37 -1.65 24.10 -3.52
C SER A 37 -0.48 24.88 -2.91
N LEU A 38 0.35 24.19 -2.12
CA LEU A 38 1.55 24.80 -1.52
C LEU A 38 2.55 25.25 -2.60
N VAL A 39 2.85 24.40 -3.59
CA VAL A 39 3.76 24.75 -4.68
C VAL A 39 3.23 25.94 -5.48
N THR A 40 1.92 25.99 -5.74
CA THR A 40 1.28 27.09 -6.44
C THR A 40 1.40 28.40 -5.65
N ALA A 41 1.14 28.38 -4.34
CA ALA A 41 1.26 29.53 -3.47
C ALA A 41 2.70 30.06 -3.39
N LEU A 42 3.67 29.17 -3.16
CA LEU A 42 5.10 29.52 -3.11
C LEU A 42 5.58 30.15 -4.43
N ALA A 43 5.09 29.65 -5.57
CA ALA A 43 5.42 30.22 -6.87
C ALA A 43 4.80 31.61 -7.06
N ALA A 44 3.53 31.80 -6.66
CA ALA A 44 2.85 33.09 -6.74
C ALA A 44 3.54 34.17 -5.89
N ASP A 45 4.07 33.77 -4.74
CA ASP A 45 4.81 34.65 -3.82
C ASP A 45 6.28 34.87 -4.25
N GLY A 46 6.72 34.26 -5.36
CA GLY A 46 8.10 34.36 -5.83
C GLY A 46 9.13 33.79 -4.83
N ALA A 47 8.76 32.70 -4.15
CA ALA A 47 9.62 32.08 -3.14
C ALA A 47 10.73 31.22 -3.75
N PHE A 48 10.54 30.69 -4.96
CA PHE A 48 11.54 29.89 -5.66
C PHE A 48 12.58 30.74 -6.38
N ALA A 49 13.82 30.24 -6.48
CA ALA A 49 14.93 30.90 -7.12
C ALA A 49 15.67 29.97 -8.10
N ALA A 50 16.41 30.57 -9.04
CA ALA A 50 17.32 29.84 -9.92
C ALA A 50 18.39 29.08 -9.09
N ASP A 51 18.81 27.93 -9.59
CA ASP A 51 19.81 27.03 -8.98
C ASP A 51 19.40 26.44 -7.61
N GLN A 52 18.24 26.81 -7.07
CA GLN A 52 17.71 26.20 -5.86
C GLN A 52 17.36 24.72 -6.12
N VAL A 53 17.64 23.85 -5.17
CA VAL A 53 17.19 22.46 -5.21
C VAL A 53 15.84 22.34 -4.52
N VAL A 54 14.81 21.91 -5.24
CA VAL A 54 13.47 21.72 -4.68
C VAL A 54 13.05 20.28 -4.85
N VAL A 55 12.77 19.63 -3.74
CA VAL A 55 12.42 18.20 -3.68
C VAL A 55 11.12 18.01 -2.92
N HIS A 56 10.25 17.13 -3.40
CA HIS A 56 9.12 16.62 -2.63
C HIS A 56 9.23 15.13 -2.36
N THR A 57 8.49 14.65 -1.34
CA THR A 57 8.54 13.25 -0.90
C THR A 57 7.31 12.43 -1.28
N ALA A 58 6.36 12.99 -2.03
CA ALA A 58 5.17 12.27 -2.49
C ALA A 58 5.52 11.02 -3.31
N GLY A 59 4.78 9.94 -3.08
CA GLY A 59 5.03 8.66 -3.74
C GLY A 59 4.47 8.57 -5.15
N VAL A 60 3.32 9.16 -5.39
CA VAL A 60 2.58 9.08 -6.66
C VAL A 60 3.08 10.12 -7.66
N ASP A 61 3.29 11.35 -7.20
CA ASP A 61 3.61 12.48 -8.07
C ASP A 61 5.07 12.50 -8.49
N GLY A 62 5.31 12.88 -9.74
CA GLY A 62 6.64 13.12 -10.29
C GLY A 62 7.09 14.57 -10.11
N PRO A 63 8.30 14.92 -10.57
CA PRO A 63 8.84 16.28 -10.50
C PRO A 63 8.03 17.28 -11.33
N GLY A 64 7.14 16.84 -12.21
CA GLY A 64 6.21 17.70 -12.95
C GLY A 64 5.33 18.56 -12.04
N LEU A 65 5.04 18.11 -10.82
CA LEU A 65 4.35 18.90 -9.80
C LEU A 65 5.14 20.16 -9.41
N LEU A 66 6.47 20.12 -9.49
CA LEU A 66 7.38 21.23 -9.22
C LEU A 66 7.65 22.11 -10.46
N ALA A 67 6.87 21.98 -11.56
CA ALA A 67 7.06 22.77 -12.76
C ALA A 67 7.13 24.29 -12.50
N PRO A 68 6.37 24.90 -11.55
CA PRO A 68 6.54 26.31 -11.23
C PRO A 68 7.93 26.68 -10.70
N ALA A 69 8.55 25.83 -9.90
CA ALA A 69 9.92 26.03 -9.43
C ALA A 69 10.93 25.81 -10.55
N ALA A 70 10.74 24.79 -11.38
CA ALA A 70 11.59 24.53 -12.55
C ALA A 70 11.55 25.69 -13.56
N ALA A 71 10.41 26.37 -13.72
CA ALA A 71 10.25 27.50 -14.62
C ALA A 71 11.12 28.71 -14.27
N VAL A 72 11.52 28.87 -13.00
CA VAL A 72 12.46 29.92 -12.57
C VAL A 72 13.92 29.42 -12.48
N GLY A 73 14.20 28.20 -12.95
CA GLY A 73 15.55 27.64 -13.02
C GLY A 73 15.96 26.79 -11.80
N ALA A 74 15.03 26.42 -10.93
CA ALA A 74 15.30 25.48 -9.86
C ALA A 74 15.52 24.05 -10.38
N ARG A 75 16.37 23.28 -9.72
CA ARG A 75 16.60 21.86 -9.98
C ARG A 75 15.59 21.05 -9.17
N THR A 76 14.74 20.26 -9.83
CA THR A 76 13.59 19.63 -9.18
C THR A 76 13.63 18.12 -9.24
N ALA A 77 13.29 17.46 -8.13
CA ALA A 77 13.19 16.01 -8.03
C ALA A 77 12.06 15.57 -7.10
N ALA A 78 11.51 14.39 -7.38
CA ALA A 78 10.64 13.65 -6.47
C ALA A 78 11.45 12.53 -5.81
N CYS A 79 11.57 12.54 -4.49
CA CYS A 79 12.37 11.61 -3.71
C CYS A 79 11.52 10.94 -2.62
N HIS A 80 10.88 9.83 -2.96
CA HIS A 80 9.96 9.12 -2.06
C HIS A 80 10.70 8.11 -1.18
N PRO A 81 10.72 8.29 0.16
CA PRO A 81 11.30 7.31 1.07
C PRO A 81 10.41 6.06 1.17
N VAL A 82 10.96 4.90 0.84
CA VAL A 82 10.24 3.61 0.94
C VAL A 82 10.32 3.12 2.38
N GLN A 83 9.51 3.75 3.25
CA GLN A 83 9.52 3.50 4.69
C GLN A 83 8.11 3.66 5.28
N ILE A 84 7.87 3.01 6.41
CA ILE A 84 6.65 3.20 7.20
C ILE A 84 6.89 4.35 8.16
N PHE A 85 6.07 5.39 8.05
CA PHE A 85 6.01 6.52 8.97
C PHE A 85 4.82 6.33 9.91
N ASN A 86 5.08 6.42 11.20
CA ASN A 86 4.07 6.32 12.27
C ASN A 86 4.38 7.32 13.38
N ASP A 87 3.54 7.37 14.40
CA ASP A 87 3.68 8.32 15.52
C ASP A 87 4.91 8.06 16.41
N ASP A 88 5.54 6.90 16.28
CA ASP A 88 6.81 6.58 16.96
C ASP A 88 7.98 7.17 16.16
N LEU A 89 8.31 8.42 16.49
CA LEU A 89 9.38 9.17 15.82
C LEU A 89 10.75 8.51 16.01
N GLU A 90 11.06 7.99 17.18
CA GLU A 90 12.35 7.35 17.48
C GLU A 90 12.54 6.10 16.63
N ALA A 91 11.55 5.22 16.62
CA ALA A 91 11.58 4.03 15.76
C ALA A 91 11.62 4.39 14.28
N THR A 92 10.92 5.46 13.85
CA THR A 92 10.94 5.94 12.48
C THR A 92 12.33 6.45 12.10
N LEU A 93 12.94 7.31 12.90
CA LEU A 93 14.30 7.81 12.68
C LEU A 93 15.34 6.69 12.69
N GLY A 94 15.21 5.70 13.58
CA GLY A 94 16.08 4.52 13.63
C GLY A 94 16.05 3.67 12.36
N ARG A 95 14.95 3.71 11.59
CA ARG A 95 14.81 3.00 10.31
C ARG A 95 15.28 3.80 9.09
N MET A 96 15.50 5.11 9.22
CA MET A 96 15.88 5.97 8.08
C MET A 96 17.25 5.66 7.47
N PRO A 97 18.32 5.37 8.25
CA PRO A 97 19.61 5.03 7.67
C PRO A 97 19.53 3.82 6.73
N GLY A 98 20.04 3.98 5.51
CA GLY A 98 20.01 2.93 4.49
C GLY A 98 18.64 2.71 3.82
N THR A 99 17.60 3.45 4.18
CA THR A 99 16.29 3.39 3.50
C THR A 99 16.47 3.61 2.00
N VAL A 100 15.76 2.80 1.20
CA VAL A 100 15.69 3.00 -0.25
C VAL A 100 14.73 4.13 -0.55
N TRP A 101 15.11 5.01 -1.49
CA TRP A 101 14.28 6.11 -1.95
C TRP A 101 14.04 6.00 -3.45
N GLY A 102 12.79 6.05 -3.88
CA GLY A 102 12.42 6.14 -5.28
C GLY A 102 12.62 7.56 -5.81
N VAL A 103 13.62 7.76 -6.68
CA VAL A 103 14.00 9.09 -7.19
C VAL A 103 13.57 9.24 -8.64
N THR A 104 12.98 10.41 -8.97
CA THR A 104 12.61 10.82 -10.32
C THR A 104 12.97 12.29 -10.53
N GLY A 105 13.45 12.67 -11.70
CA GLY A 105 13.77 14.06 -12.06
C GLY A 105 15.25 14.35 -12.11
N ASP A 106 15.65 15.55 -11.65
CA ASP A 106 17.04 15.99 -11.69
C ASP A 106 17.96 15.05 -10.87
N PRO A 107 19.16 14.70 -11.39
CA PRO A 107 20.12 13.87 -10.66
C PRO A 107 20.48 14.36 -9.26
N VAL A 108 20.32 15.65 -8.96
CA VAL A 108 20.51 16.22 -7.62
C VAL A 108 19.67 15.53 -6.56
N GLY A 109 18.49 14.96 -6.93
CA GLY A 109 17.69 14.18 -6.01
C GLY A 109 18.43 12.99 -5.41
N LYS A 110 19.31 12.34 -6.19
CA LYS A 110 20.15 11.25 -5.68
C LYS A 110 21.23 11.74 -4.69
N GLU A 111 21.77 12.93 -4.95
CA GLU A 111 22.76 13.56 -4.06
C GLU A 111 22.10 13.89 -2.71
N VAL A 112 20.89 14.47 -2.74
CA VAL A 112 20.10 14.76 -1.54
C VAL A 112 19.81 13.48 -0.74
N VAL A 113 19.32 12.42 -1.40
CA VAL A 113 19.02 11.14 -0.74
C VAL A 113 20.28 10.54 -0.11
N THR A 114 21.42 10.59 -0.81
CA THR A 114 22.70 10.08 -0.30
C THR A 114 23.16 10.89 0.92
N ALA A 115 23.04 12.22 0.87
CA ALA A 115 23.37 13.09 1.99
C ALA A 115 22.50 12.83 3.23
N LEU A 116 21.23 12.40 3.03
CA LEU A 116 20.34 11.97 4.10
C LEU A 116 20.61 10.53 4.60
N GLY A 117 21.67 9.88 4.12
CA GLY A 117 22.02 8.51 4.49
C GLY A 117 21.13 7.44 3.84
N GLY A 118 20.31 7.80 2.86
CA GLY A 118 19.47 6.90 2.10
C GLY A 118 20.17 6.27 0.88
N ARG A 119 19.49 5.32 0.25
CA ARG A 119 19.93 4.66 -0.99
C ARG A 119 19.01 5.06 -2.15
N PRO A 120 19.44 5.89 -3.10
CA PRO A 120 18.60 6.29 -4.22
C PRO A 120 18.42 5.15 -5.23
N MET A 121 17.19 5.03 -5.75
CA MET A 121 16.82 4.11 -6.82
C MET A 121 16.00 4.86 -7.87
N ASP A 122 16.36 4.72 -9.14
CA ASP A 122 15.62 5.38 -10.22
C ASP A 122 14.21 4.81 -10.37
N VAL A 123 13.24 5.70 -10.41
CA VAL A 123 11.85 5.39 -10.75
C VAL A 123 11.49 6.26 -11.96
N PRO A 124 11.15 5.65 -13.13
CA PRO A 124 10.69 6.41 -14.28
C PRO A 124 9.42 7.19 -13.96
N GLU A 125 9.30 8.41 -14.41
CA GLU A 125 8.11 9.25 -14.15
C GLU A 125 6.83 8.57 -14.62
N SER A 126 6.83 7.98 -15.81
CA SER A 126 5.70 7.22 -16.34
C SER A 126 5.33 5.98 -15.53
N GLY A 127 6.22 5.52 -14.65
CA GLY A 127 6.04 4.37 -13.78
C GLY A 127 5.60 4.69 -12.35
N ARG A 128 5.63 5.97 -11.91
CA ARG A 128 5.46 6.33 -10.49
C ARG A 128 4.14 5.87 -9.88
N VAL A 129 3.03 6.04 -10.56
CA VAL A 129 1.72 5.58 -10.07
C VAL A 129 1.73 4.08 -9.82
N ARG A 130 2.26 3.29 -10.77
CA ARG A 130 2.36 1.83 -10.63
C ARG A 130 3.35 1.43 -9.53
N TYR A 131 4.48 2.12 -9.44
CA TYR A 131 5.46 1.94 -8.38
C TYR A 131 4.82 2.13 -7.01
N HIS A 132 4.14 3.26 -6.77
CA HIS A 132 3.51 3.52 -5.48
C HIS A 132 2.39 2.52 -5.17
N ALA A 133 1.53 2.21 -6.15
CA ALA A 133 0.49 1.20 -6.00
C ALA A 133 1.06 -0.18 -5.62
N ALA A 134 2.20 -0.57 -6.19
CA ALA A 134 2.87 -1.81 -5.84
C ALA A 134 3.40 -1.81 -4.40
N LEU A 135 3.96 -0.70 -3.93
CA LEU A 135 4.41 -0.56 -2.53
C LEU A 135 3.23 -0.62 -1.54
N VAL A 136 2.13 0.08 -1.85
CA VAL A 136 0.90 0.03 -1.05
C VAL A 136 0.34 -1.39 -1.01
N LEU A 137 0.29 -2.08 -2.15
CA LEU A 137 -0.17 -3.46 -2.21
C LEU A 137 0.69 -4.39 -1.35
N ALA A 138 2.01 -4.23 -1.39
CA ALA A 138 2.93 -5.07 -0.62
C ALA A 138 2.89 -4.73 0.88
N ALA A 139 3.06 -3.48 1.26
CA ALA A 139 3.19 -3.08 2.67
C ALA A 139 1.83 -3.02 3.37
N ASN A 140 0.92 -2.17 2.88
CA ASN A 140 -0.39 -1.97 3.51
C ASN A 140 -1.28 -3.21 3.33
N GLY A 141 -1.19 -3.88 2.18
CA GLY A 141 -1.88 -5.15 1.93
C GLY A 141 -1.44 -6.24 2.91
N CYS A 142 -0.12 -6.42 3.11
CA CYS A 142 0.41 -7.38 4.06
C CYS A 142 -0.05 -7.07 5.51
N ALA A 143 -0.02 -5.79 5.92
CA ALA A 143 -0.48 -5.37 7.23
C ALA A 143 -1.99 -5.65 7.43
N ALA A 144 -2.83 -5.31 6.44
CA ALA A 144 -4.27 -5.57 6.49
C ALA A 144 -4.60 -7.07 6.56
N LEU A 145 -3.88 -7.90 5.78
CA LEU A 145 -4.04 -9.36 5.80
C LEU A 145 -3.60 -9.95 7.14
N SER A 146 -2.51 -9.45 7.71
CA SER A 146 -2.02 -9.88 9.03
C SER A 146 -3.01 -9.56 10.14
N ALA A 147 -3.59 -8.36 10.14
CA ALA A 147 -4.64 -7.97 11.07
C ALA A 147 -5.88 -8.85 10.90
N THR A 148 -6.32 -9.08 9.65
CA THR A 148 -7.46 -9.94 9.35
C THR A 148 -7.23 -11.38 9.82
N ALA A 149 -6.04 -11.95 9.57
CA ALA A 149 -5.68 -13.29 10.03
C ALA A 149 -5.66 -13.38 11.56
N THR A 150 -5.13 -12.35 12.24
CA THR A 150 -5.16 -12.22 13.70
C THR A 150 -6.59 -12.30 14.23
N ASP A 151 -7.53 -11.59 13.63
CA ASP A 151 -8.94 -11.60 14.05
C ASP A 151 -9.59 -12.97 13.82
N GLN A 152 -9.26 -13.68 12.73
CA GLN A 152 -9.78 -15.03 12.49
C GLN A 152 -9.22 -16.04 13.52
N LEU A 153 -7.93 -15.95 13.86
CA LEU A 153 -7.32 -16.81 14.88
C LEU A 153 -7.94 -16.58 16.26
N ARG A 154 -8.15 -15.32 16.66
CA ARG A 154 -8.87 -14.99 17.91
C ARG A 154 -10.28 -15.53 17.92
N ALA A 155 -11.01 -15.40 16.81
CA ALA A 155 -12.35 -15.96 16.67
C ALA A 155 -12.36 -17.50 16.76
N GLY A 156 -11.25 -18.16 16.38
CA GLY A 156 -11.02 -19.60 16.51
C GLY A 156 -10.50 -20.02 17.91
N GLY A 157 -10.38 -19.08 18.87
CA GLY A 157 -9.95 -19.38 20.25
C GLY A 157 -8.44 -19.34 20.48
N VAL A 158 -7.65 -18.84 19.52
CA VAL A 158 -6.19 -18.68 19.68
C VAL A 158 -5.90 -17.48 20.58
N ILE A 159 -5.16 -17.70 21.67
CA ILE A 159 -4.88 -16.66 22.68
C ILE A 159 -3.80 -15.69 22.19
N ASP A 160 -2.73 -16.20 21.58
CA ASP A 160 -1.62 -15.39 21.06
C ASP A 160 -1.43 -15.62 19.55
N PRO A 161 -2.23 -14.95 18.70
CA PRO A 161 -2.09 -15.04 17.26
C PRO A 161 -0.75 -14.51 16.73
N ALA A 162 -0.16 -13.51 17.41
CA ALA A 162 1.08 -12.89 16.97
C ALA A 162 2.24 -13.88 17.01
N ALA A 163 2.32 -14.72 18.03
CA ALA A 163 3.33 -15.76 18.13
C ALA A 163 3.23 -16.78 17.00
N LEU A 164 2.01 -17.12 16.54
CA LEU A 164 1.81 -18.02 15.40
C LEU A 164 2.13 -17.36 14.05
N LEU A 165 1.76 -16.09 13.88
CA LEU A 165 1.80 -15.43 12.57
C LEU A 165 3.18 -14.86 12.24
N SER A 166 3.91 -14.32 13.22
CA SER A 166 5.14 -13.57 13.00
C SER A 166 6.15 -14.36 12.15
N GLY A 167 6.59 -15.52 12.63
CA GLY A 167 7.56 -16.34 11.91
C GLY A 167 7.05 -16.82 10.54
N LEU A 168 5.77 -17.19 10.46
CA LEU A 168 5.15 -17.66 9.20
C LEU A 168 5.11 -16.56 8.15
N ILE A 169 4.70 -15.33 8.52
CA ILE A 169 4.59 -14.20 7.59
C ILE A 169 5.98 -13.81 7.10
N HIS A 170 6.97 -13.64 7.98
CA HIS A 170 8.34 -13.30 7.59
C HIS A 170 8.90 -14.34 6.62
N ALA A 171 8.83 -15.63 6.95
CA ALA A 171 9.32 -16.69 6.10
C ALA A 171 8.62 -16.72 4.73
N SER A 172 7.30 -16.46 4.68
CA SER A 172 6.54 -16.44 3.43
C SER A 172 6.93 -15.26 2.54
N VAL A 173 7.12 -14.07 3.13
CA VAL A 173 7.56 -12.87 2.39
C VAL A 173 8.98 -13.03 1.91
N ASP A 174 9.92 -13.47 2.76
CA ASP A 174 11.32 -13.70 2.38
C ASP A 174 11.44 -14.74 1.26
N SER A 175 10.67 -15.84 1.34
CA SER A 175 10.62 -16.83 0.28
C SER A 175 10.10 -16.24 -1.03
N ALA A 176 9.02 -15.48 -1.00
CA ALA A 176 8.46 -14.85 -2.20
C ALA A 176 9.42 -13.82 -2.83
N LEU A 177 10.14 -13.03 -2.03
CA LEU A 177 11.11 -12.05 -2.52
C LEU A 177 12.37 -12.70 -3.08
N SER A 178 12.84 -13.82 -2.50
CA SER A 178 14.07 -14.49 -2.93
C SER A 178 13.86 -15.46 -4.10
N THR A 179 12.72 -16.16 -4.16
CA THR A 179 12.48 -17.22 -5.15
C THR A 179 11.30 -16.90 -6.09
N GLY A 180 10.66 -15.74 -5.93
CA GLY A 180 9.53 -15.34 -6.74
C GLY A 180 8.34 -16.31 -6.62
N GLN A 181 7.79 -16.74 -7.74
CA GLN A 181 6.61 -17.62 -7.76
C GLN A 181 6.89 -19.03 -7.18
N ALA A 182 8.16 -19.46 -7.16
CA ALA A 182 8.54 -20.74 -6.54
C ALA A 182 8.34 -20.72 -5.01
N GLY A 183 8.36 -19.56 -4.37
CA GLY A 183 8.09 -19.38 -2.95
C GLY A 183 6.62 -19.52 -2.54
N LEU A 184 5.69 -19.51 -3.49
CA LEU A 184 4.27 -19.72 -3.20
C LEU A 184 4.00 -21.14 -2.71
N SER A 185 3.18 -21.30 -1.70
CA SER A 185 2.85 -22.60 -1.09
C SER A 185 1.38 -22.64 -0.62
N GLY A 186 0.98 -23.74 -0.03
CA GLY A 186 -0.33 -23.90 0.57
C GLY A 186 -1.34 -24.67 -0.31
N PRO A 187 -2.62 -24.76 0.13
CA PRO A 187 -3.62 -25.59 -0.52
C PRO A 187 -3.94 -25.12 -1.94
N TRP A 188 -3.87 -23.83 -2.20
CA TRP A 188 -4.15 -23.24 -3.51
C TRP A 188 -3.12 -23.66 -4.57
N VAL A 189 -1.83 -23.82 -4.17
CA VAL A 189 -0.74 -24.24 -5.04
C VAL A 189 -0.74 -25.76 -5.26
N ARG A 190 -1.20 -26.53 -4.24
CA ARG A 190 -1.26 -28.00 -4.32
C ARG A 190 -2.54 -28.54 -4.97
N GLY A 191 -3.50 -27.68 -5.31
CA GLY A 191 -4.78 -28.11 -5.88
C GLY A 191 -5.70 -28.80 -4.85
N ASP A 192 -5.56 -28.50 -3.55
CA ASP A 192 -6.33 -29.10 -2.47
C ASP A 192 -7.70 -28.44 -2.33
N GLY A 193 -8.59 -28.78 -3.27
CA GLY A 193 -9.96 -28.22 -3.33
C GLY A 193 -10.79 -28.54 -2.08
N ARG A 194 -10.56 -29.68 -1.40
CA ARG A 194 -11.27 -30.02 -0.16
C ARG A 194 -10.94 -29.03 0.96
N THR A 195 -9.65 -28.78 1.19
CA THR A 195 -9.23 -27.80 2.20
C THR A 195 -9.74 -26.42 1.86
N VAL A 196 -9.73 -26.02 0.58
CA VAL A 196 -10.28 -24.73 0.13
C VAL A 196 -11.77 -24.63 0.45
N ALA A 197 -12.58 -25.67 0.16
CA ALA A 197 -14.01 -25.68 0.51
C ALA A 197 -14.27 -25.54 2.01
N MET A 198 -13.51 -26.23 2.85
CA MET A 198 -13.63 -26.10 4.30
C MET A 198 -13.29 -24.68 4.79
N HIS A 199 -12.28 -24.03 4.16
CA HIS A 199 -11.96 -22.65 4.50
C HIS A 199 -13.06 -21.67 4.08
N THR A 200 -13.61 -21.82 2.88
CA THR A 200 -14.70 -20.95 2.41
C THR A 200 -15.94 -21.10 3.29
N GLU A 201 -16.30 -22.31 3.70
CA GLU A 201 -17.40 -22.55 4.64
C GLU A 201 -17.15 -21.86 6.00
N ALA A 202 -15.95 -22.02 6.57
CA ALA A 202 -15.60 -21.40 7.84
C ALA A 202 -15.62 -19.86 7.79
N LEU A 203 -15.29 -19.25 6.65
CA LEU A 203 -15.24 -17.80 6.47
C LEU A 203 -16.54 -17.20 5.93
N ALA A 204 -17.52 -18.02 5.48
CA ALA A 204 -18.72 -17.59 4.77
C ALA A 204 -19.55 -16.50 5.50
N ARG A 205 -19.53 -16.49 6.86
CA ARG A 205 -20.27 -15.49 7.64
C ARG A 205 -19.64 -14.10 7.65
N LYS A 206 -18.43 -13.94 7.09
CA LYS A 206 -17.67 -12.68 7.09
C LYS A 206 -17.38 -12.25 5.67
N GLN A 207 -18.35 -11.63 5.01
CA GLN A 207 -18.33 -11.28 3.58
C GLN A 207 -17.03 -10.64 3.11
N LYS A 208 -16.52 -9.62 3.82
CA LYS A 208 -15.28 -8.97 3.42
C LYS A 208 -14.08 -9.91 3.46
N VAL A 209 -14.04 -10.82 4.44
CA VAL A 209 -12.93 -11.78 4.60
C VAL A 209 -12.95 -12.83 3.52
N ILE A 210 -14.12 -13.41 3.23
CA ILE A 210 -14.24 -14.43 2.18
C ILE A 210 -13.94 -13.85 0.79
N ASN A 211 -14.35 -12.62 0.50
CA ASN A 211 -14.04 -11.97 -0.77
C ASN A 211 -12.52 -11.81 -0.97
N VAL A 212 -11.80 -11.38 0.07
CA VAL A 212 -10.33 -11.30 0.04
C VAL A 212 -9.70 -12.69 -0.12
N TYR A 213 -10.20 -13.69 0.63
CA TYR A 213 -9.71 -15.07 0.53
C TYR A 213 -9.85 -15.62 -0.90
N VAL A 214 -11.02 -15.46 -1.51
CA VAL A 214 -11.30 -15.92 -2.89
C VAL A 214 -10.40 -15.21 -3.91
N ALA A 215 -10.26 -13.89 -3.80
CA ALA A 215 -9.40 -13.11 -4.69
C ALA A 215 -7.93 -13.55 -4.60
N LEU A 216 -7.42 -13.76 -3.40
CA LEU A 216 -6.05 -14.26 -3.19
C LEU A 216 -5.86 -15.70 -3.67
N ALA A 217 -6.83 -16.57 -3.40
CA ALA A 217 -6.79 -17.95 -3.85
C ALA A 217 -6.66 -18.05 -5.39
N ARG A 218 -7.46 -17.27 -6.11
CA ARG A 218 -7.40 -17.18 -7.57
C ARG A 218 -6.07 -16.63 -8.05
N LEU A 219 -5.62 -15.51 -7.47
CA LEU A 219 -4.33 -14.90 -7.82
C LEU A 219 -3.16 -15.89 -7.63
N VAL A 220 -3.14 -16.63 -6.52
CA VAL A 220 -2.08 -17.60 -6.22
C VAL A 220 -2.17 -18.80 -7.13
N ALA A 221 -3.38 -19.34 -7.38
CA ALA A 221 -3.60 -20.46 -8.29
C ALA A 221 -3.19 -20.11 -9.74
N ASP A 222 -3.54 -18.91 -10.23
CA ASP A 222 -3.15 -18.42 -11.56
C ASP A 222 -1.63 -18.32 -11.69
N ARG A 223 -0.96 -17.76 -10.68
CA ARG A 223 0.52 -17.69 -10.65
C ARG A 223 1.18 -19.07 -10.61
N ALA A 224 0.64 -19.99 -9.82
CA ALA A 224 1.13 -21.37 -9.73
C ALA A 224 0.94 -22.12 -11.06
N ALA A 225 -0.20 -21.94 -11.72
CA ALA A 225 -0.47 -22.52 -13.03
C ALA A 225 0.47 -21.94 -14.11
N ALA A 226 0.66 -20.63 -14.14
CA ALA A 226 1.59 -19.98 -15.08
C ALA A 226 3.05 -20.42 -14.88
N ALA A 227 3.43 -20.83 -13.66
CA ALA A 227 4.73 -21.41 -13.34
C ALA A 227 4.81 -22.94 -13.56
N GLY A 228 3.78 -23.57 -14.10
CA GLY A 228 3.71 -25.04 -14.32
C GLY A 228 3.62 -25.86 -13.01
N ARG A 229 3.27 -25.27 -11.89
CA ARG A 229 3.19 -25.91 -10.56
C ARG A 229 1.78 -26.35 -10.17
N LEU A 230 0.79 -25.97 -10.94
CA LEU A 230 -0.62 -26.35 -10.76
C LEU A 230 -1.18 -26.74 -12.12
N ASP A 231 -1.51 -28.02 -12.29
CA ASP A 231 -2.12 -28.51 -13.52
C ASP A 231 -3.61 -28.04 -13.64
N PRO A 232 -4.20 -28.11 -14.84
CA PRO A 232 -5.58 -27.64 -15.06
C PRO A 232 -6.62 -28.34 -14.19
N GLU A 233 -6.45 -29.64 -13.90
CA GLU A 233 -7.40 -30.40 -13.07
C GLU A 233 -7.30 -29.98 -11.61
N ALA A 234 -6.08 -29.80 -11.10
CA ALA A 234 -5.81 -29.30 -9.76
C ALA A 234 -6.36 -27.87 -9.59
N ARG A 235 -6.19 -27.01 -10.61
CA ARG A 235 -6.77 -25.66 -10.63
C ARG A 235 -8.31 -25.70 -10.60
N ALA A 236 -8.93 -26.61 -11.37
CA ALA A 236 -10.38 -26.77 -11.35
C ALA A 236 -10.91 -27.23 -9.98
N ARG A 237 -10.16 -28.11 -9.27
CA ARG A 237 -10.51 -28.48 -7.88
C ARG A 237 -10.46 -27.30 -6.90
N VAL A 238 -9.47 -26.42 -7.02
CA VAL A 238 -9.42 -25.19 -6.22
C VAL A 238 -10.64 -24.32 -6.50
N GLU A 239 -10.93 -24.07 -7.78
CA GLU A 239 -12.07 -23.22 -8.18
C GLU A 239 -13.42 -23.81 -7.71
N ALA A 240 -13.61 -25.12 -7.82
CA ALA A 240 -14.80 -25.77 -7.27
C ALA A 240 -14.93 -25.59 -5.75
N GLY A 241 -13.83 -25.64 -5.00
CA GLY A 241 -13.83 -25.35 -3.57
C GLY A 241 -14.17 -23.90 -3.22
N LEU A 242 -13.89 -22.96 -4.11
CA LEU A 242 -14.26 -21.55 -3.95
C LEU A 242 -15.73 -21.27 -4.27
N HIS A 243 -16.36 -22.01 -5.17
CA HIS A 243 -17.75 -21.78 -5.62
C HIS A 243 -18.80 -22.20 -4.61
N GLY A 244 -18.53 -23.12 -3.70
CA GLY A 244 -19.49 -23.52 -2.65
C GLY A 244 -20.01 -22.37 -1.79
N HIS A 245 -19.32 -21.22 -1.85
CA HIS A 245 -19.73 -19.99 -1.18
C HIS A 245 -20.70 -19.13 -2.05
N VAL A 246 -20.50 -19.09 -3.37
CA VAL A 246 -21.28 -18.23 -4.30
C VAL A 246 -22.73 -18.73 -4.44
N GLU A 247 -22.94 -20.04 -4.49
CA GLU A 247 -24.28 -20.63 -4.55
C GLU A 247 -25.11 -20.37 -3.29
N GLY A 248 -24.45 -20.28 -2.12
CA GLY A 248 -25.09 -19.91 -0.86
C GLY A 248 -25.54 -18.45 -0.81
N GLU A 249 -24.84 -17.53 -1.46
CA GLU A 249 -25.17 -16.11 -1.48
C GLU A 249 -26.27 -15.75 -2.47
N GLU A 250 -26.20 -16.22 -3.70
CA GLU A 250 -27.28 -16.01 -4.69
C GLU A 250 -28.62 -16.56 -4.17
N SER A 251 -28.57 -17.70 -3.46
CA SER A 251 -29.76 -18.25 -2.81
C SER A 251 -30.22 -17.40 -1.63
N SER A 252 -29.32 -16.85 -0.83
CA SER A 252 -29.66 -16.04 0.36
C SER A 252 -30.18 -14.66 -0.02
N GLU A 253 -29.50 -13.96 -0.94
CA GLU A 253 -29.92 -12.65 -1.46
C GLU A 253 -31.22 -12.75 -2.24
N ARG A 254 -31.37 -13.80 -3.05
CA ARG A 254 -32.64 -14.08 -3.79
C ARG A 254 -33.77 -14.37 -2.85
N LEU A 255 -33.57 -15.15 -1.79
CA LEU A 255 -34.54 -15.39 -0.73
C LEU A 255 -34.89 -14.12 0.05
N GLU A 256 -33.95 -13.27 0.35
CA GLU A 256 -34.19 -12.00 1.04
C GLU A 256 -34.92 -10.99 0.14
N LEU A 257 -34.55 -10.93 -1.13
CA LEU A 257 -35.26 -10.13 -2.15
C LEU A 257 -36.72 -10.63 -2.30
N LEU A 258 -36.93 -11.94 -2.41
CA LEU A 258 -38.26 -12.52 -2.48
C LEU A 258 -39.09 -12.26 -1.21
N ARG A 259 -38.49 -12.31 -0.02
CA ARG A 259 -39.14 -11.94 1.24
C ARG A 259 -39.50 -10.44 1.29
N ARG A 260 -38.66 -9.55 0.76
CA ARG A 260 -38.96 -8.10 0.66
C ARG A 260 -40.07 -7.82 -0.34
N LEU A 261 -40.07 -8.48 -1.49
CA LEU A 261 -41.11 -8.36 -2.50
C LEU A 261 -42.46 -8.92 -2.00
N GLY A 262 -42.45 -10.06 -1.32
CA GLY A 262 -43.65 -10.66 -0.73
C GLY A 262 -44.26 -9.83 0.41
N ARG A 263 -43.48 -9.08 1.16
CA ARG A 263 -43.94 -8.11 2.16
C ARG A 263 -44.60 -6.89 1.51
N ARG A 264 -44.06 -6.40 0.39
CA ARG A 264 -44.62 -5.26 -0.36
C ARG A 264 -45.93 -5.61 -1.05
N ALA A 265 -46.12 -6.84 -1.55
CA ALA A 265 -47.33 -7.31 -2.15
C ALA A 265 -48.49 -7.38 -1.11
N ARG A 266 -48.23 -7.95 0.07
CA ARG A 266 -49.24 -8.05 1.16
C ARG A 266 -49.61 -6.71 1.79
N GLY A 267 -48.75 -5.69 1.74
CA GLY A 267 -49.06 -4.34 2.24
C GLY A 267 -49.89 -3.49 1.24
N ARG A 268 -50.10 -3.95 0.00
CA ARG A 268 -50.97 -3.30 -1.00
C ARG A 268 -52.39 -3.85 -1.02
N GLU A 269 -52.63 -5.05 -0.50
CA GLU A 269 -53.98 -5.65 -0.40
C GLU A 269 -54.75 -5.23 0.86
N GLN A 270 -54.08 -4.47 1.76
CA GLN A 270 -54.71 -3.97 3.01
C GLN A 270 -54.91 -2.44 3.02
N ARG A 271 -54.90 -1.78 1.84
CA ARG A 271 -55.27 -0.36 1.74
C ARG A 271 -56.44 -0.16 0.76
#